data_a3d26c8c4ea02ac7d739822800da6378
#
_entry.id   a3d26c8c4ea02ac7d739822800da6378
#
_cell.length_a   1.000
_cell.length_b   1.000
_cell.length_c   1.000
_cell.angle_alpha   90.00
_cell.angle_beta   90.00
_cell.angle_gamma   90.00
#
_symmetry.space_group_name_H-M   'P 1'
#
loop_
_entity.id
_entity.type
_entity.pdbx_description
1 polymer ?
#
loop_
_entity_poly.entity_id
_entity_poly.type
_entity_poly.pdbx_seq_one_letter_code
_entity_poly.pdbx_strand_id
1 'polypeptide(L)'
;MPSLWNAILFFIKTGCLSIGGGYAAIQMIQVQLVDVWQMMTMEDFNTLFVIAETTPGPLTINAATFVGCRLAGVPGGIVCTLSYIFPTVLICVALSYVYGRLRGGAVVQRVLSFLRPAVIALIVATTFDQLSTALFGTTLRKLNIHGFEPLYSVLLVAAYALLKRKKLPPWAVILGCGALGTALSLLTGGILGT
;
A
#
# COMPACT_ATOMS: atom_id res chain seq x y z
N MET A 1 -16.86 -17.31 14.19
CA MET A 1 -15.95 -17.07 13.05
C MET A 1 -16.78 -16.84 11.80
N PRO A 2 -16.47 -15.87 10.95
CA PRO A 2 -17.17 -15.69 9.69
C PRO A 2 -16.98 -16.93 8.80
N SER A 3 -18.03 -17.29 8.06
CA SER A 3 -17.89 -18.35 7.06
C SER A 3 -17.03 -17.86 5.89
N LEU A 4 -16.37 -18.77 5.18
CA LEU A 4 -15.61 -18.45 3.98
C LEU A 4 -16.48 -17.67 2.95
N TRP A 5 -17.78 -18.00 2.89
CA TRP A 5 -18.75 -17.32 2.05
C TRP A 5 -18.88 -15.82 2.38
N ASN A 6 -18.93 -15.48 3.66
CA ASN A 6 -18.99 -14.08 4.09
C ASN A 6 -17.71 -13.31 3.70
N ALA A 7 -16.55 -13.97 3.77
CA ALA A 7 -15.30 -13.38 3.36
C ALA A 7 -15.26 -13.13 1.82
N ILE A 8 -15.75 -14.09 1.02
CA ILE A 8 -15.89 -13.95 -0.44
C ILE A 8 -16.73 -12.72 -0.78
N LEU A 9 -17.93 -12.63 -0.22
CA LEU A 9 -18.83 -11.50 -0.46
C LEU A 9 -18.23 -10.17 -0.01
N PHE A 10 -17.55 -10.16 1.12
CA PHE A 10 -16.85 -8.98 1.62
C PHE A 10 -15.74 -8.54 0.66
N PHE A 11 -14.90 -9.46 0.17
CA PHE A 11 -13.81 -9.11 -0.74
C PHE A 11 -14.32 -8.70 -2.13
N ILE A 12 -15.42 -9.27 -2.63
CA ILE A 12 -16.10 -8.79 -3.84
C ILE A 12 -16.56 -7.35 -3.64
N LYS A 13 -17.23 -7.05 -2.53
CA LYS A 13 -17.69 -5.69 -2.22
C LYS A 13 -16.51 -4.71 -2.09
N THR A 14 -15.47 -5.10 -1.40
CA THR A 14 -14.26 -4.28 -1.21
C THR A 14 -13.56 -4.05 -2.55
N GLY A 15 -13.48 -5.04 -3.43
CA GLY A 15 -12.92 -4.91 -4.78
C GLY A 15 -13.70 -3.93 -5.67
N CYS A 16 -15.04 -3.91 -5.55
CA CYS A 16 -15.87 -2.93 -6.24
C CYS A 16 -15.68 -1.50 -5.70
N LEU A 17 -15.51 -1.34 -4.39
CA LEU A 17 -15.46 -0.04 -3.70
C LEU A 17 -14.05 0.53 -3.54
N SER A 18 -13.02 -0.24 -3.88
CA SER A 18 -11.61 0.15 -3.74
C SER A 18 -11.18 1.20 -4.78
N ILE A 19 -12.02 2.22 -4.97
CA ILE A 19 -11.76 3.37 -5.83
C ILE A 19 -11.07 4.44 -4.98
N GLY A 20 -9.78 4.37 -4.82
CA GLY A 20 -9.05 5.37 -3.98
C GLY A 20 -7.73 4.88 -3.43
N GLY A 21 -7.35 3.66 -3.76
CA GLY A 21 -6.05 3.09 -3.39
C GLY A 21 -6.13 2.03 -2.28
N GLY A 22 -5.01 1.33 -2.10
CA GLY A 22 -4.90 0.19 -1.18
C GLY A 22 -5.16 0.54 0.29
N TYR A 23 -4.78 1.73 0.73
CA TYR A 23 -4.98 2.15 2.13
C TYR A 23 -6.46 2.34 2.51
N ALA A 24 -7.30 2.84 1.61
CA ALA A 24 -8.75 2.94 1.86
C ALA A 24 -9.37 1.55 2.02
N ALA A 25 -8.98 0.60 1.18
CA ALA A 25 -9.44 -0.78 1.26
C ALA A 25 -8.94 -1.48 2.55
N ILE A 26 -7.72 -1.19 3.00
CA ILE A 26 -7.19 -1.72 4.26
C ILE A 26 -7.99 -1.25 5.47
N GLN A 27 -8.42 0.01 5.50
CA GLN A 27 -9.31 0.49 6.58
C GLN A 27 -10.64 -0.26 6.60
N MET A 28 -11.22 -0.55 5.41
CA MET A 28 -12.42 -1.38 5.33
C MET A 28 -12.17 -2.81 5.87
N ILE A 29 -11.02 -3.40 5.55
CA ILE A 29 -10.62 -4.72 6.03
C ILE A 29 -10.43 -4.69 7.55
N GLN A 30 -9.78 -3.65 8.09
CA GLN A 30 -9.59 -3.48 9.53
C GLN A 30 -10.93 -3.47 10.28
N VAL A 31 -11.83 -2.58 9.91
CA VAL A 31 -13.16 -2.47 10.53
C VAL A 31 -13.90 -3.83 10.45
N GLN A 32 -13.82 -4.50 9.31
CA GLN A 32 -14.52 -5.78 9.15
C GLN A 32 -13.93 -6.89 10.00
N LEU A 33 -12.61 -7.00 10.08
CA LEU A 33 -11.93 -8.08 10.81
C LEU A 33 -11.91 -7.88 12.33
N VAL A 34 -11.70 -6.63 12.77
CA VAL A 34 -11.55 -6.30 14.19
C VAL A 34 -12.90 -5.97 14.81
N ASP A 35 -13.66 -5.03 14.22
CA ASP A 35 -14.86 -4.50 14.86
C ASP A 35 -16.10 -5.36 14.58
N VAL A 36 -16.30 -5.82 13.32
CA VAL A 36 -17.52 -6.54 12.92
C VAL A 36 -17.40 -8.03 13.15
N TRP A 37 -16.35 -8.66 12.67
CA TRP A 37 -16.18 -10.11 12.80
C TRP A 37 -15.47 -10.52 14.08
N GLN A 38 -14.78 -9.59 14.75
CA GLN A 38 -13.99 -9.86 15.96
C GLN A 38 -13.08 -11.08 15.81
N MET A 39 -12.53 -11.25 14.62
CA MET A 39 -11.73 -12.41 14.23
C MET A 39 -10.28 -12.28 14.73
N MET A 40 -9.84 -11.06 14.97
CA MET A 40 -8.49 -10.74 15.45
C MET A 40 -8.49 -9.45 16.26
N THR A 41 -7.47 -9.30 17.10
CA THR A 41 -7.22 -8.07 17.85
C THR A 41 -6.65 -6.98 16.95
N MET A 42 -6.62 -5.74 17.42
CA MET A 42 -5.97 -4.65 16.67
C MET A 42 -4.46 -4.88 16.53
N GLU A 43 -3.83 -5.52 17.51
CA GLU A 43 -2.40 -5.88 17.48
C GLU A 43 -2.12 -6.94 16.41
N ASP A 44 -2.95 -7.98 16.34
CA ASP A 44 -2.87 -9.00 15.28
C ASP A 44 -3.07 -8.38 13.90
N PHE A 45 -4.00 -7.41 13.78
CA PHE A 45 -4.24 -6.71 12.53
C PHE A 45 -3.02 -5.86 12.11
N ASN A 46 -2.38 -5.17 13.03
CA ASN A 46 -1.14 -4.43 12.75
C ASN A 46 -0.02 -5.36 12.27
N THR A 47 0.11 -6.53 12.87
CA THR A 47 1.05 -7.56 12.42
C THR A 47 0.73 -8.03 10.99
N LEU A 48 -0.56 -8.30 10.69
CA LEU A 48 -1.02 -8.64 9.34
C LEU A 48 -0.67 -7.53 8.35
N PHE A 49 -0.90 -6.27 8.74
CA PHE A 49 -0.63 -5.10 7.90
C PHE A 49 0.85 -5.00 7.55
N VAL A 50 1.75 -5.14 8.52
CA VAL A 50 3.20 -5.13 8.31
C VAL A 50 3.63 -6.27 7.38
N ILE A 51 3.09 -7.49 7.57
CA ILE A 51 3.37 -8.63 6.68
C ILE A 51 2.89 -8.33 5.26
N ALA A 52 1.69 -7.74 5.10
CA ALA A 52 1.14 -7.40 3.80
C ALA A 52 1.93 -6.29 3.10
N GLU A 53 2.50 -5.33 3.84
CA GLU A 53 3.38 -4.29 3.29
C GLU A 53 4.76 -4.81 2.87
N THR A 54 5.33 -5.72 3.64
CA THR A 54 6.65 -6.30 3.32
C THR A 54 6.59 -7.35 2.21
N THR A 55 5.41 -7.92 1.95
CA THR A 55 5.22 -8.88 0.87
C THR A 55 5.13 -8.14 -0.47
N PRO A 56 5.95 -8.51 -1.49
CA PRO A 56 5.89 -7.85 -2.78
C PRO A 56 4.53 -8.07 -3.46
N GLY A 57 3.80 -6.97 -3.72
CA GLY A 57 2.47 -7.00 -4.35
C GLY A 57 1.55 -5.91 -3.84
N PRO A 58 0.34 -5.79 -4.41
CA PRO A 58 -0.66 -4.84 -3.92
C PRO A 58 -1.11 -5.21 -2.50
N LEU A 59 -1.00 -4.27 -1.59
CA LEU A 59 -1.27 -4.42 -0.16
C LEU A 59 -2.60 -5.13 0.15
N THR A 60 -3.68 -4.72 -0.52
CA THR A 60 -5.01 -5.29 -0.31
C THR A 60 -5.12 -6.75 -0.79
N ILE A 61 -4.40 -7.10 -1.87
CA ILE A 61 -4.35 -8.48 -2.37
C ILE A 61 -3.62 -9.37 -1.36
N ASN A 62 -2.49 -8.90 -0.82
CA ASN A 62 -1.73 -9.61 0.18
C ASN A 62 -2.57 -9.82 1.46
N ALA A 63 -3.29 -8.79 1.90
CA ALA A 63 -4.21 -8.88 3.04
C ALA A 63 -5.36 -9.86 2.77
N ALA A 64 -5.97 -9.84 1.58
CA ALA A 64 -7.04 -10.77 1.21
C ALA A 64 -6.55 -12.24 1.21
N THR A 65 -5.35 -12.46 0.68
CA THR A 65 -4.70 -13.78 0.70
C THR A 65 -4.47 -14.25 2.13
N PHE A 66 -3.93 -13.40 3.00
CA PHE A 66 -3.66 -13.72 4.40
C PHE A 66 -4.94 -14.08 5.16
N VAL A 67 -5.98 -13.25 5.04
CA VAL A 67 -7.28 -13.49 5.68
C VAL A 67 -7.90 -14.80 5.20
N GLY A 68 -7.88 -15.05 3.88
CA GLY A 68 -8.38 -16.28 3.30
C GLY A 68 -7.61 -17.52 3.80
N CYS A 69 -6.29 -17.43 3.91
CA CYS A 69 -5.45 -18.50 4.46
C CYS A 69 -5.78 -18.78 5.94
N ARG A 70 -6.09 -17.76 6.73
CA ARG A 70 -6.50 -17.95 8.13
C ARG A 70 -7.88 -18.61 8.27
N LEU A 71 -8.77 -18.39 7.31
CA LEU A 71 -10.13 -18.94 7.34
C LEU A 71 -10.22 -20.41 6.88
N ALA A 72 -9.53 -20.74 5.79
CA ALA A 72 -9.66 -22.06 5.15
C ALA A 72 -8.33 -22.55 4.52
N GLY A 73 -7.19 -22.15 5.06
CA GLY A 73 -5.89 -22.56 4.54
C GLY A 73 -5.63 -22.00 3.12
N VAL A 74 -4.72 -22.64 2.40
CA VAL A 74 -4.31 -22.21 1.04
C VAL A 74 -5.49 -22.04 0.07
N PRO A 75 -6.48 -22.95 -0.01
CA PRO A 75 -7.65 -22.76 -0.86
C PRO A 75 -8.44 -21.49 -0.51
N GLY A 76 -8.59 -21.19 0.78
CA GLY A 76 -9.23 -19.95 1.23
C GLY A 76 -8.49 -18.70 0.76
N GLY A 77 -7.16 -18.70 0.82
CA GLY A 77 -6.33 -17.62 0.32
C GLY A 77 -6.55 -17.37 -1.17
N ILE A 78 -6.53 -18.41 -1.98
CA ILE A 78 -6.77 -18.32 -3.44
C ILE A 78 -8.16 -17.74 -3.72
N VAL A 79 -9.19 -18.27 -3.08
CA VAL A 79 -10.57 -17.86 -3.31
C VAL A 79 -10.82 -16.41 -2.89
N CYS A 80 -10.34 -15.98 -1.72
CA CYS A 80 -10.48 -14.59 -1.26
C CYS A 80 -9.74 -13.61 -2.18
N THR A 81 -8.53 -13.97 -2.63
CA THR A 81 -7.75 -13.18 -3.58
C THR A 81 -8.47 -13.01 -4.91
N LEU A 82 -8.98 -14.10 -5.48
CA LEU A 82 -9.76 -14.07 -6.72
C LEU A 82 -11.04 -13.27 -6.56
N SER A 83 -11.70 -13.38 -5.41
CA SER A 83 -12.92 -12.62 -5.10
C SER A 83 -12.70 -11.11 -5.07
N TYR A 84 -11.52 -10.67 -4.63
CA TYR A 84 -11.13 -9.26 -4.67
C TYR A 84 -10.75 -8.77 -6.07
N ILE A 85 -10.01 -9.59 -6.83
CA ILE A 85 -9.49 -9.24 -8.17
C ILE A 85 -10.61 -9.24 -9.21
N PHE A 86 -11.52 -10.21 -9.15
CA PHE A 86 -12.55 -10.43 -10.18
C PHE A 86 -13.39 -9.19 -10.48
N PRO A 87 -14.02 -8.52 -9.50
CA PRO A 87 -14.83 -7.33 -9.78
C PRO A 87 -13.97 -6.17 -10.31
N THR A 88 -12.76 -6.00 -9.80
CA THR A 88 -11.83 -4.96 -10.26
C THR A 88 -11.47 -5.14 -11.74
N VAL A 89 -11.14 -6.36 -12.14
CA VAL A 89 -10.85 -6.69 -13.55
C VAL A 89 -12.07 -6.45 -14.42
N LEU A 90 -13.27 -6.86 -13.99
CA LEU A 90 -14.51 -6.66 -14.74
C LEU A 90 -14.78 -5.17 -14.98
N ILE A 91 -14.63 -4.34 -13.95
CA ILE A 91 -14.77 -2.89 -14.05
C ILE A 91 -13.73 -2.30 -15.00
N CYS A 92 -12.47 -2.72 -14.91
CA CYS A 92 -11.40 -2.24 -15.79
C CYS A 92 -11.66 -2.61 -17.26
N VAL A 93 -12.12 -3.84 -17.53
CA VAL A 93 -12.47 -4.29 -18.90
C VAL A 93 -13.66 -3.48 -19.44
N ALA A 94 -14.71 -3.31 -18.66
CA ALA A 94 -15.86 -2.48 -19.04
C ALA A 94 -15.45 -1.03 -19.34
N LEU A 95 -14.63 -0.46 -18.48
CA LEU A 95 -14.12 0.91 -18.65
C LEU A 95 -13.23 1.03 -19.90
N SER A 96 -12.38 0.04 -20.15
CA SER A 96 -11.52 -0.02 -21.35
C SER A 96 -12.34 -0.07 -22.62
N TYR A 97 -13.42 -0.85 -22.63
CA TYR A 97 -14.33 -0.92 -23.78
C TYR A 97 -15.03 0.42 -24.05
N VAL A 98 -15.56 1.05 -23.01
CA VAL A 98 -16.19 2.39 -23.10
C VAL A 98 -15.16 3.44 -23.57
N TYR A 99 -13.96 3.41 -22.98
CA TYR A 99 -12.88 4.31 -23.37
C TYR A 99 -12.46 4.13 -24.83
N GLY A 100 -12.35 2.89 -25.29
CA GLY A 100 -12.02 2.58 -26.69
C GLY A 100 -12.99 3.20 -27.71
N ARG A 101 -14.27 3.29 -27.34
CA ARG A 101 -15.30 3.93 -28.17
C ARG A 101 -15.29 5.46 -28.08
N LEU A 102 -14.91 6.02 -26.95
CA LEU A 102 -15.04 7.46 -26.66
C LEU A 102 -13.71 8.24 -26.75
N ARG A 103 -12.57 7.55 -26.89
CA ARG A 103 -11.23 8.17 -26.84
C ARG A 103 -10.96 9.27 -27.89
N GLY A 104 -11.74 9.29 -28.98
CA GLY A 104 -11.68 10.34 -30.00
C GLY A 104 -12.47 11.60 -29.62
N GLY A 105 -13.27 11.56 -28.57
CA GLY A 105 -14.14 12.67 -28.16
C GLY A 105 -13.37 13.76 -27.38
N ALA A 106 -13.63 15.02 -27.72
CA ALA A 106 -13.03 16.17 -27.04
C ALA A 106 -13.31 16.18 -25.52
N VAL A 107 -14.43 15.63 -25.08
CA VAL A 107 -14.81 15.52 -23.66
C VAL A 107 -13.85 14.61 -22.91
N VAL A 108 -13.56 13.41 -23.43
CA VAL A 108 -12.66 12.45 -22.79
C VAL A 108 -11.25 13.00 -22.69
N GLN A 109 -10.76 13.65 -23.75
CA GLN A 109 -9.43 14.28 -23.73
C GLN A 109 -9.36 15.40 -22.70
N ARG A 110 -10.43 16.20 -22.58
CA ARG A 110 -10.51 17.27 -21.58
C ARG A 110 -10.51 16.71 -20.15
N VAL A 111 -11.31 15.69 -19.88
CA VAL A 111 -11.32 15.02 -18.56
C VAL A 111 -9.94 14.46 -18.21
N LEU A 112 -9.28 13.77 -19.14
CA LEU A 112 -7.94 13.23 -18.92
C LEU A 112 -6.88 14.32 -18.71
N SER A 113 -7.01 15.48 -19.37
CA SER A 113 -6.09 16.60 -19.18
C SER A 113 -6.17 17.20 -17.77
N PHE A 114 -7.33 17.16 -17.13
CA PHE A 114 -7.49 17.56 -15.72
C PHE A 114 -7.11 16.45 -14.75
N LEU A 115 -7.34 15.18 -15.10
CA LEU A 115 -6.99 14.04 -14.23
C LEU A 115 -5.47 13.89 -14.05
N ARG A 116 -4.69 14.10 -15.12
CA ARG A 116 -3.22 13.95 -15.07
C ARG A 116 -2.57 14.81 -13.97
N PRO A 117 -2.77 16.13 -13.91
CA PRO A 117 -2.18 16.94 -12.85
C PRO A 117 -2.73 16.59 -11.46
N ALA A 118 -4.00 16.17 -11.35
CA ALA A 118 -4.57 15.73 -10.08
C ALA A 118 -3.87 14.47 -9.55
N VAL A 119 -3.61 13.47 -10.40
CA VAL A 119 -2.87 12.26 -10.02
C VAL A 119 -1.44 12.60 -9.62
N ILE A 120 -0.76 13.48 -10.36
CA ILE A 120 0.59 13.93 -10.00
C ILE A 120 0.59 14.61 -8.64
N ALA A 121 -0.38 15.49 -8.38
CA ALA A 121 -0.51 16.17 -7.09
C ALA A 121 -0.73 15.18 -5.92
N LEU A 122 -1.53 14.13 -6.13
CA LEU A 122 -1.74 13.08 -5.14
C LEU A 122 -0.45 12.30 -4.87
N ILE A 123 0.30 11.93 -5.92
CA ILE A 123 1.58 11.23 -5.76
C ILE A 123 2.58 12.10 -5.00
N VAL A 124 2.68 13.38 -5.31
CA VAL A 124 3.55 14.32 -4.61
C VAL A 124 3.13 14.45 -3.14
N ALA A 125 1.84 14.60 -2.86
CA ALA A 125 1.32 14.72 -1.50
C ALA A 125 1.64 13.47 -0.66
N THR A 126 1.38 12.27 -1.19
CA THR A 126 1.69 11.02 -0.48
C THR A 126 3.18 10.81 -0.31
N THR A 127 4.00 11.15 -1.31
CA THR A 127 5.47 11.08 -1.20
C THR A 127 5.98 12.02 -0.12
N PHE A 128 5.41 13.22 -0.02
CA PHE A 128 5.79 14.19 1.00
C PHE A 128 5.39 13.73 2.42
N ASP A 129 4.24 13.10 2.55
CA ASP A 129 3.78 12.52 3.82
C ASP A 129 4.66 11.35 4.26
N GLN A 130 5.00 10.43 3.35
CA GLN A 130 5.95 9.35 3.61
C GLN A 130 7.35 9.86 3.98
N LEU A 131 7.82 10.90 3.28
CA LEU A 131 9.11 11.51 3.55
C LEU A 131 9.13 12.17 4.94
N SER A 132 8.06 12.87 5.33
CA SER A 132 7.96 13.48 6.66
C SER A 132 7.92 12.43 7.76
N THR A 133 7.21 11.33 7.54
CA THR A 133 7.18 10.20 8.48
C THR A 133 8.55 9.54 8.62
N ALA A 134 9.28 9.36 7.53
CA ALA A 134 10.62 8.77 7.55
C ALA A 134 11.68 9.68 8.24
N LEU A 135 11.57 11.01 8.09
CA LEU A 135 12.56 11.95 8.64
C LEU A 135 12.26 12.38 10.08
N PHE A 136 10.99 12.49 10.46
CA PHE A 136 10.54 13.05 11.72
C PHE A 136 9.77 12.07 12.61
N GLY A 137 9.58 10.81 12.15
CA GLY A 137 8.81 9.79 12.87
C GLY A 137 7.31 10.12 13.02
N THR A 138 6.85 11.21 12.40
CA THR A 138 5.45 11.69 12.53
C THR A 138 4.94 12.25 11.22
N THR A 139 3.63 12.04 10.97
CA THR A 139 2.91 12.62 9.84
C THR A 139 2.92 14.14 9.90
N LEU A 140 2.95 14.83 8.76
CA LEU A 140 2.91 16.31 8.61
C LEU A 140 1.87 17.02 9.51
N ARG A 141 0.81 16.32 9.89
CA ARG A 141 -0.27 16.83 10.75
C ARG A 141 0.14 16.97 12.23
N LYS A 142 1.26 16.36 12.66
CA LYS A 142 1.76 16.36 14.04
C LYS A 142 3.27 16.65 14.09
N LEU A 143 3.75 17.61 13.30
CA LEU A 143 5.15 18.00 13.25
C LEU A 143 5.70 18.28 14.66
N ASN A 144 6.44 17.33 15.18
CA ASN A 144 7.21 17.48 16.41
C ASN A 144 8.69 17.51 16.03
N ILE A 145 9.30 18.68 16.04
CA ILE A 145 10.68 18.95 15.56
C ILE A 145 11.74 18.18 16.38
N HIS A 146 11.36 17.59 17.52
CA HIS A 146 12.27 16.83 18.38
C HIS A 146 12.60 15.41 17.91
N GLY A 147 11.95 14.90 16.85
CA GLY A 147 12.17 13.56 16.31
C GLY A 147 13.07 13.51 15.05
N PHE A 148 13.91 14.53 14.83
CA PHE A 148 14.77 14.55 13.63
C PHE A 148 15.88 13.50 13.74
N GLU A 149 15.81 12.47 12.90
CA GLU A 149 16.80 11.41 12.80
C GLU A 149 17.81 11.74 11.68
N PRO A 150 19.01 12.24 12.03
CA PRO A 150 20.00 12.67 11.03
C PRO A 150 20.47 11.52 10.12
N LEU A 151 20.42 10.29 10.61
CA LEU A 151 20.83 9.09 9.89
C LEU A 151 19.97 8.86 8.63
N TYR A 152 18.64 8.96 8.75
CA TYR A 152 17.74 8.78 7.61
C TYR A 152 17.87 9.90 6.58
N SER A 153 18.21 11.12 7.02
CA SER A 153 18.50 12.24 6.14
C SER A 153 19.74 11.98 5.28
N VAL A 154 20.81 11.46 5.88
CA VAL A 154 22.05 11.10 5.17
C VAL A 154 21.80 9.97 4.18
N LEU A 155 21.08 8.92 4.58
CA LEU A 155 20.70 7.82 3.70
C LEU A 155 19.87 8.30 2.51
N LEU A 156 18.93 9.20 2.71
CA LEU A 156 18.10 9.78 1.66
C LEU A 156 18.94 10.57 0.65
N VAL A 157 19.84 11.43 1.13
CA VAL A 157 20.73 12.21 0.26
C VAL A 157 21.68 11.30 -0.52
N ALA A 158 22.21 10.25 0.13
CA ALA A 158 23.07 9.28 -0.51
C ALA A 158 22.30 8.49 -1.61
N ALA A 159 21.10 8.01 -1.31
CA ALA A 159 20.23 7.32 -2.27
C ALA A 159 19.90 8.22 -3.47
N TYR A 160 19.54 9.48 -3.23
CA TYR A 160 19.27 10.44 -4.29
C TYR A 160 20.50 10.69 -5.17
N ALA A 161 21.69 10.87 -4.58
CA ALA A 161 22.93 11.06 -5.30
C ALA A 161 23.31 9.86 -6.18
N LEU A 162 23.08 8.62 -5.66
CA LEU A 162 23.29 7.38 -6.40
C LEU A 162 22.33 7.24 -7.59
N LEU A 163 21.04 7.53 -7.39
CA LEU A 163 20.03 7.51 -8.44
C LEU A 163 20.32 8.56 -9.53
N LYS A 164 20.72 9.78 -9.14
CA LYS A 164 21.04 10.86 -10.06
C LYS A 164 22.23 10.53 -10.96
N ARG A 165 23.21 9.78 -10.47
CA ARG A 165 24.39 9.36 -11.25
C ARG A 165 24.07 8.28 -12.28
N LYS A 166 22.83 7.80 -12.39
CA LYS A 166 22.32 6.78 -13.37
C LYS A 166 23.18 5.49 -13.48
N LYS A 167 24.01 5.21 -12.47
CA LYS A 167 24.90 4.02 -12.49
C LYS A 167 24.24 2.77 -11.93
N LEU A 168 23.18 2.91 -11.13
CA LEU A 168 22.52 1.79 -10.47
C LEU A 168 21.02 1.79 -10.78
N PRO A 169 20.42 0.62 -11.01
CA PRO A 169 18.96 0.50 -11.15
C PRO A 169 18.28 0.79 -9.80
N PRO A 170 17.05 1.34 -9.79
CA PRO A 170 16.34 1.73 -8.57
C PRO A 170 16.23 0.60 -7.53
N TRP A 171 16.01 -0.64 -7.97
CA TRP A 171 15.90 -1.80 -7.07
C TRP A 171 17.20 -2.09 -6.30
N ALA A 172 18.36 -1.87 -6.92
CA ALA A 172 19.66 -2.08 -6.26
C ALA A 172 19.91 -1.02 -5.17
N VAL A 173 19.44 0.21 -5.39
CA VAL A 173 19.53 1.28 -4.39
C VAL A 173 18.61 0.97 -3.20
N ILE A 174 17.39 0.49 -3.46
CA ILE A 174 16.44 0.09 -2.40
C ILE A 174 17.03 -1.03 -1.53
N LEU A 175 17.54 -2.10 -2.16
CA LEU A 175 18.17 -3.22 -1.44
C LEU A 175 19.42 -2.78 -0.66
N GLY A 176 20.25 -1.92 -1.27
CA GLY A 176 21.45 -1.39 -0.62
C GLY A 176 21.12 -0.53 0.61
N CYS A 177 20.16 0.37 0.50
CA CYS A 177 19.71 1.19 1.63
C CYS A 177 19.06 0.35 2.74
N GLY A 178 18.28 -0.67 2.37
CA GLY A 178 17.68 -1.60 3.32
C GLY A 178 18.75 -2.40 4.09
N ALA A 179 19.73 -2.95 3.39
CA ALA A 179 20.83 -3.70 4.00
C ALA A 179 21.70 -2.81 4.92
N LEU A 180 22.01 -1.58 4.49
CA LEU A 180 22.74 -0.63 5.31
C LEU A 180 21.94 -0.18 6.54
N GLY A 181 20.63 0.06 6.38
CA GLY A 181 19.75 0.43 7.49
C GLY A 181 19.67 -0.68 8.55
N THR A 182 19.49 -1.93 8.13
CA THR A 182 19.46 -3.07 9.05
C THR A 182 20.83 -3.31 9.73
N ALA A 183 21.92 -3.21 8.99
CA ALA A 183 23.26 -3.38 9.56
C ALA A 183 23.57 -2.30 10.59
N LEU A 184 23.23 -1.04 10.33
CA LEU A 184 23.38 0.07 11.26
C LEU A 184 22.48 -0.09 12.50
N SER A 185 21.25 -0.51 12.35
CA SER A 185 20.34 -0.80 13.46
C SER A 185 20.87 -1.90 14.37
N LEU A 186 21.46 -2.95 13.82
CA LEU A 186 22.10 -4.03 14.59
C LEU A 186 23.37 -3.55 15.32
N LEU A 187 24.16 -2.68 14.71
CA LEU A 187 25.40 -2.14 15.31
C LEU A 187 25.11 -1.12 16.42
N THR A 188 24.03 -0.36 16.30
CA THR A 188 23.61 0.63 17.31
C THR A 188 22.78 0.01 18.45
N GLY A 189 22.67 -1.31 18.52
CA GLY A 189 22.04 -2.04 19.64
C GLY A 189 20.53 -1.81 19.75
N GLY A 190 19.83 -1.58 18.66
CA GLY A 190 18.37 -1.45 18.66
C GLY A 190 17.83 -0.13 19.23
N ILE A 191 18.66 0.89 19.41
CA ILE A 191 18.25 2.22 19.93
C ILE A 191 17.34 2.98 18.94
N LEU A 192 17.21 2.50 17.69
CA LEU A 192 16.45 3.13 16.62
C LEU A 192 15.08 2.50 16.37
N GLY A 193 14.55 1.74 17.31
CA GLY A 193 13.33 0.93 17.12
C GLY A 193 12.36 0.93 18.33
N THR A 194 12.25 2.03 19.08
CA THR A 194 11.15 2.22 20.06
C THR A 194 10.36 3.47 19.76
#